data_cee5270bbf34c4d2e3903bbaae039d77
#
_entry.id   cee5270bbf34c4d2e3903bbaae039d77
#
_cell.length_a   1.000
_cell.length_b   1.000
_cell.length_c   1.000
_cell.angle_alpha   90.00
_cell.angle_beta   90.00
_cell.angle_gamma   90.00
#
_symmetry.space_group_name_H-M   'P 1'
#
loop_
_entity.id
_entity.type
_entity.pdbx_description
1 polymer ?
#
loop_
_entity_poly.entity_id
_entity_poly.type
_entity_poly.pdbx_seq_one_letter_code
_entity_poly.pdbx_strand_id
1 'polypeptide(L)'
;LVIDTARKVAASHGYGEMATPIMEFKDVFKRTLGDVSDIVTKEMYEIADRGDDPIVLRPEGTAGVARAIISNGLTQSLPLKYFYEGPMF
;
A
#
# COMPACT_ATOMS: atom_id res chain seq x y z
N LEU A 1 21.60 -2.57 -4.02
CA LEU A 1 21.94 -3.32 -5.23
C LEU A 1 20.73 -4.04 -5.80
N VAL A 2 20.04 -4.87 -5.01
CA VAL A 2 18.85 -5.58 -5.49
C VAL A 2 17.74 -4.60 -5.85
N ILE A 3 17.50 -3.60 -5.03
CA ILE A 3 16.48 -2.58 -5.26
C ILE A 3 16.79 -1.75 -6.50
N ASP A 4 18.03 -1.34 -6.67
CA ASP A 4 18.43 -0.56 -7.84
C ASP A 4 18.26 -1.35 -9.14
N THR A 5 18.59 -2.63 -9.11
CA THR A 5 18.39 -3.52 -10.26
C THR A 5 16.91 -3.67 -10.57
N ALA A 6 16.08 -3.86 -9.54
CA ALA A 6 14.63 -3.97 -9.70
C ALA A 6 14.04 -2.69 -10.30
N ARG A 7 14.49 -1.52 -9.87
CA ARG A 7 14.05 -0.24 -10.43
C ARG A 7 14.39 -0.11 -11.91
N LYS A 8 15.58 -0.51 -12.29
CA LYS A 8 16.02 -0.46 -13.70
C LYS A 8 15.18 -1.38 -14.58
N VAL A 9 14.93 -2.60 -14.11
CA VAL A 9 14.11 -3.57 -14.84
C VAL A 9 12.68 -3.05 -14.96
N ALA A 10 12.10 -2.57 -13.88
CA ALA A 10 10.74 -2.03 -13.88
C ALA A 10 10.62 -0.84 -14.84
N ALA A 11 11.57 0.09 -14.80
CA ALA A 11 11.57 1.25 -15.69
C ALA A 11 11.66 0.84 -17.16
N SER A 12 12.45 -0.17 -17.48
CA SER A 12 12.60 -0.65 -18.86
C SER A 12 11.30 -1.28 -19.40
N HIS A 13 10.37 -1.67 -18.51
CA HIS A 13 9.08 -2.22 -18.90
C HIS A 13 7.93 -1.20 -18.74
N GLY A 14 8.26 0.07 -18.53
CA GLY A 14 7.27 1.13 -18.46
C GLY A 14 6.60 1.28 -17.09
N TYR A 15 7.16 0.71 -16.02
CA TYR A 15 6.64 0.86 -14.66
C TYR A 15 7.20 2.12 -14.01
N GLY A 16 6.31 2.92 -13.44
CA GLY A 16 6.70 4.04 -12.57
C GLY A 16 6.86 3.57 -11.14
N GLU A 17 7.72 4.23 -10.38
CA GLU A 17 7.86 3.96 -8.95
C GLU A 17 6.83 4.76 -8.17
N MET A 18 6.17 4.11 -7.20
CA MET A 18 5.24 4.76 -6.28
C MET A 18 5.69 4.48 -4.84
N ALA A 19 5.74 5.53 -4.03
CA ALA A 19 6.01 5.41 -2.61
C ALA A 19 4.76 5.85 -1.85
N THR A 20 4.29 5.01 -0.92
CA THR A 20 3.15 5.31 -0.06
C THR A 20 3.58 5.31 1.39
N PRO A 21 2.81 5.96 2.29
CA PRO A 21 3.17 5.99 3.71
C PRO A 21 3.20 4.58 4.32
N ILE A 22 4.11 4.36 5.27
CA ILE A 22 4.16 3.10 6.02
C ILE A 22 2.99 2.99 7.00
N MET A 23 2.33 4.11 7.31
CA MET A 23 1.16 4.16 8.17
C MET A 23 -0.08 4.45 7.33
N GLU A 24 -1.14 3.67 7.55
CA GLU A 24 -2.42 3.83 6.87
C GLU A 24 -3.57 3.62 7.85
N PHE A 25 -4.75 4.07 7.48
CA PHE A 25 -5.95 3.74 8.23
C PHE A 25 -6.23 2.24 8.13
N LYS A 26 -6.60 1.64 9.24
CA LYS A 26 -6.88 0.20 9.33
C LYS A 26 -7.92 -0.24 8.30
N ASP A 27 -8.92 0.59 8.03
CA ASP A 27 -9.99 0.29 7.08
C ASP A 27 -9.49 0.07 5.64
N VAL A 28 -8.36 0.67 5.28
CA VAL A 28 -7.75 0.45 3.97
C VAL A 28 -7.46 -1.04 3.75
N PHE A 29 -6.92 -1.70 4.78
CA PHE A 29 -6.59 -3.12 4.71
C PHE A 29 -7.81 -4.02 4.83
N LYS A 30 -8.79 -3.65 5.64
CA LYS A 30 -10.03 -4.41 5.77
C LYS A 30 -10.77 -4.53 4.45
N ARG A 31 -10.85 -3.44 3.70
CA ARG A 31 -11.55 -3.44 2.40
C ARG A 31 -10.88 -4.33 1.37
N THR A 32 -9.56 -4.38 1.39
CA THR A 32 -8.78 -5.10 0.39
C THR A 32 -8.72 -6.60 0.68
N LEU A 33 -8.68 -6.99 1.96
CA LEU A 33 -8.44 -8.37 2.37
C LEU A 33 -9.71 -9.21 2.55
N GLY A 34 -10.87 -8.59 2.55
CA GLY A 34 -12.15 -9.31 2.63
C GLY A 34 -12.30 -10.12 3.93
N ASP A 35 -12.87 -11.33 3.81
CA ASP A 35 -13.19 -12.17 4.98
C ASP A 35 -11.97 -12.69 5.72
N VAL A 36 -10.82 -12.76 5.06
CA VAL A 36 -9.55 -13.13 5.69
C VAL A 36 -9.04 -12.00 6.57
N SER A 37 -9.64 -10.82 6.46
CA SER A 37 -9.21 -9.61 7.14
C SER A 37 -9.25 -9.70 8.66
N ASP A 38 -10.15 -10.49 9.24
CA ASP A 38 -10.28 -10.56 10.69
C ASP A 38 -9.03 -11.09 11.37
N ILE A 39 -8.38 -12.10 10.78
CA ILE A 39 -7.14 -12.66 11.29
C ILE A 39 -5.99 -11.65 11.11
N VAL A 40 -5.86 -11.11 9.91
CA VAL A 40 -4.81 -10.16 9.58
C VAL A 40 -4.98 -8.87 10.39
N THR A 41 -6.22 -8.42 10.56
CA THR A 41 -6.53 -7.19 11.30
C THR A 41 -6.11 -7.27 12.77
N LYS A 42 -6.24 -8.45 13.37
CA LYS A 42 -5.83 -8.66 14.77
C LYS A 42 -4.32 -8.68 14.94
N GLU A 43 -3.59 -8.98 13.89
CA GLU A 43 -2.12 -9.09 13.93
C GLU A 43 -1.41 -7.82 13.47
N MET A 44 -2.15 -6.84 12.94
CA MET A 44 -1.55 -5.57 12.51
C MET A 44 -1.07 -4.75 13.70
N TYR A 45 0.08 -4.08 13.51
CA TYR A 45 0.63 -3.18 14.52
C TYR A 45 -0.14 -1.87 14.52
N GLU A 46 -0.99 -1.67 15.50
CA GLU A 46 -1.71 -0.42 15.68
C GLU A 46 -0.87 0.61 16.40
N ILE A 47 -0.92 1.85 15.89
CA ILE A 47 -0.34 2.99 16.56
C ILE A 47 -1.43 3.62 17.41
N ALA A 48 -1.03 4.27 18.50
CA ALA A 48 -1.97 4.90 19.43
C ALA A 48 -3.02 5.73 18.69
N ASP A 49 -4.28 5.38 18.91
CA ASP A 49 -5.42 5.97 18.26
C ASP A 49 -5.74 7.34 18.88
N ARG A 50 -6.00 8.32 18.01
CA ARG A 50 -6.46 9.63 18.43
C ARG A 50 -7.85 9.96 17.90
N GLY A 51 -8.70 8.96 17.79
CA GLY A 51 -10.04 9.14 17.26
C GLY A 51 -10.67 7.83 16.89
N ASP A 52 -11.69 7.90 16.05
CA ASP A 52 -12.47 6.74 15.64
C ASP A 52 -11.80 5.93 14.53
N ASP A 53 -10.72 6.46 13.94
CA ASP A 53 -10.05 5.82 12.81
C ASP A 53 -8.67 5.31 13.22
N PRO A 54 -8.55 4.02 13.59
CA PRO A 54 -7.25 3.43 13.95
C PRO A 54 -6.23 3.52 12.81
N ILE A 55 -5.00 3.83 13.16
CA ILE A 55 -3.87 3.87 12.24
C ILE A 55 -2.97 2.68 12.52
N VAL A 56 -2.54 2.00 11.47
CA VAL A 56 -1.68 0.81 11.58
C VAL A 56 -0.43 0.95 10.71
N LEU A 57 0.61 0.20 11.05
CA LEU A 57 1.75 0.00 10.16
C LEU A 57 1.33 -0.99 9.06
N ARG A 58 1.68 -0.69 7.83
CA ARG A 58 1.24 -1.49 6.69
C ARG A 58 1.76 -2.93 6.76
N PRO A 59 0.88 -3.94 6.69
CA PRO A 59 1.31 -5.34 6.60
C PRO A 59 1.69 -5.75 5.18
N GLU A 60 1.23 -4.99 4.18
CA GLU A 60 1.52 -5.22 2.76
C GLU A 60 1.41 -3.88 2.02
N GLY A 61 1.83 -3.83 0.75
CA GLY A 61 1.92 -2.57 0.01
C GLY A 61 0.79 -2.31 -0.98
N THR A 62 0.11 -3.35 -1.45
CA THR A 62 -0.87 -3.22 -2.52
C THR A 62 -2.08 -2.36 -2.14
N ALA A 63 -2.59 -2.52 -0.93
CA ALA A 63 -3.75 -1.75 -0.46
C ALA A 63 -3.43 -0.25 -0.39
N GLY A 64 -2.22 0.12 0.06
CA GLY A 64 -1.80 1.51 0.11
C GLY A 64 -1.68 2.13 -1.29
N VAL A 65 -1.16 1.39 -2.25
CA VAL A 65 -1.08 1.83 -3.63
C VAL A 65 -2.48 2.02 -4.21
N ALA A 66 -3.39 1.09 -3.98
CA ALA A 66 -4.78 1.21 -4.45
C ALA A 66 -5.45 2.44 -3.85
N ARG A 67 -5.27 2.69 -2.54
CA ARG A 67 -5.80 3.89 -1.89
C ARG A 67 -5.24 5.16 -2.52
N ALA A 68 -3.94 5.20 -2.79
CA ALA A 68 -3.29 6.37 -3.38
C ALA A 68 -3.82 6.66 -4.79
N ILE A 69 -4.06 5.62 -5.59
CA ILE A 69 -4.65 5.77 -6.92
C ILE A 69 -6.04 6.39 -6.83
N ILE A 70 -6.87 5.90 -5.93
CA ILE A 70 -8.23 6.42 -5.72
C ILE A 70 -8.17 7.87 -5.19
N SER A 71 -7.37 8.11 -4.14
CA SER A 71 -7.29 9.43 -3.50
C SER A 71 -6.78 10.53 -4.42
N ASN A 72 -5.93 10.19 -5.37
CA ASN A 72 -5.36 11.17 -6.31
C ASN A 72 -6.06 11.19 -7.66
N GLY A 73 -7.17 10.48 -7.82
CA GLY A 73 -7.94 10.47 -9.05
C GLY A 73 -7.24 9.84 -10.25
N LEU A 74 -6.28 8.96 -10.01
CA LEU A 74 -5.47 8.37 -11.08
C LEU A 74 -6.22 7.29 -11.88
N THR A 75 -7.41 6.90 -11.45
CA THR A 75 -8.21 5.90 -12.16
C THR A 75 -8.59 6.32 -13.57
N GLN A 76 -8.54 7.62 -13.87
CA GLN A 76 -8.83 8.13 -15.21
C GLN A 76 -7.63 8.06 -16.15
N SER A 77 -6.45 7.72 -15.66
CA SER A 77 -5.23 7.64 -16.44
C SER A 77 -4.83 6.20 -16.76
N LEU A 78 -5.77 5.30 -16.82
CA LEU A 78 -5.53 3.89 -17.13
C LEU A 78 -5.07 3.68 -18.58
N PRO A 79 -4.18 2.70 -18.84
CA PRO A 79 -3.61 1.74 -17.89
C PRO A 79 -2.48 2.32 -17.05
N LEU A 80 -2.39 1.86 -15.79
CA LEU A 80 -1.35 2.28 -14.86
C LEU A 80 -0.43 1.10 -14.55
N LYS A 81 0.87 1.37 -14.51
CA LYS A 81 1.89 0.39 -14.14
C LYS A 81 2.80 0.99 -13.08
N TYR A 82 2.72 0.50 -11.86
CA TYR A 82 3.53 0.97 -10.75
C TYR A 82 4.32 -0.14 -10.10
N PHE A 83 5.48 0.23 -9.63
CA PHE A 83 6.36 -0.62 -8.84
C PHE A 83 6.55 0.06 -7.49
N TYR A 84 6.60 -0.74 -6.43
CA TYR A 84 6.82 -0.22 -5.08
C TYR A 84 7.65 -1.19 -4.26
N GLU A 85 8.37 -0.64 -3.28
CA GLU A 85 9.17 -1.42 -2.36
C GLU A 85 9.22 -0.69 -1.02
N GLY A 86 9.60 -1.40 0.03
CA GLY A 86 9.76 -0.81 1.34
C GLY A 86 9.46 -1.80 2.46
N PRO A 87 9.68 -1.38 3.70
CA PRO A 87 9.42 -2.27 4.84
C PRO A 87 7.93 -2.54 5.02
N MET A 88 7.62 -3.78 5.34
CA MET A 88 6.29 -4.26 5.71
C MET A 88 6.35 -4.81 7.12
N PHE A 89 5.23 -4.78 7.84
CA PHE A 89 5.23 -5.11 9.27
C PHE A 89 4.23 -6.18 9.65
#